data_b2f6104761bbaea227e71bba1d46e821
#
_entry.id   b2f6104761bbaea227e71bba1d46e821
#
_cell.length_a   1.000
_cell.length_b   1.000
_cell.length_c   1.000
_cell.angle_alpha   90.00
_cell.angle_beta   90.00
_cell.angle_gamma   90.00
#
_symmetry.space_group_name_H-M   'P 1'
#
loop_
_entity.id
_entity.type
_entity.pdbx_description
1 polymer ?
#
loop_
_entity_poly.entity_id
_entity_poly.type
_entity_poly.pdbx_seq_one_letter_code
_entity_poly.pdbx_strand_id
1 'polypeptide(L)' 'SLEILDQLEEKIKQAVETIQLLQLEVEELKEKNAESQRNIESLQTENEQLKNEHRNWQEHIRSLLGKFDNV' A
#
# COMPACT_ATOMS: atom_id res chain seq x y z
N SER A 1 -34.78 -35.27 17.29
CA SER A 1 -35.78 -34.36 17.81
C SER A 1 -35.62 -32.96 17.23
N LEU A 2 -36.60 -32.11 17.39
CA LEU A 2 -36.61 -30.73 16.92
C LEU A 2 -35.46 -29.88 17.50
N GLU A 3 -35.02 -30.20 18.72
CA GLU A 3 -33.92 -29.50 19.39
C GLU A 3 -32.60 -29.60 18.63
N ILE A 4 -32.29 -30.77 18.10
CA ILE A 4 -31.05 -30.97 17.34
C ILE A 4 -31.11 -30.20 16.01
N LEU A 5 -32.26 -30.18 15.37
CA LEU A 5 -32.46 -29.43 14.12
C LEU A 5 -32.36 -27.92 14.38
N ASP A 6 -32.92 -27.44 15.49
CA ASP A 6 -32.83 -26.02 15.84
C ASP A 6 -31.41 -25.61 16.15
N GLN A 7 -30.64 -26.44 16.84
CA GLN A 7 -29.22 -26.19 17.11
C GLN A 7 -28.39 -26.17 15.84
N LEU A 8 -28.67 -27.10 14.93
CA LEU A 8 -27.98 -27.13 13.62
C LEU A 8 -28.30 -25.89 12.78
N GLU A 9 -29.57 -25.49 12.74
CA GLU A 9 -30.02 -24.31 12.04
C GLU A 9 -29.33 -23.06 12.61
N GLU A 10 -29.24 -22.91 13.90
CA GLU A 10 -28.56 -21.80 14.58
C GLU A 10 -27.07 -21.77 14.23
N LYS A 11 -26.41 -22.90 14.21
CA LYS A 11 -24.99 -23.01 13.84
C LYS A 11 -24.76 -22.64 12.38
N ILE A 12 -25.65 -23.05 11.51
CA ILE A 12 -25.60 -22.67 10.07
C ILE A 12 -25.73 -21.15 9.93
N LYS A 13 -26.69 -20.57 10.64
CA LYS A 13 -26.91 -19.13 10.64
C LYS A 13 -25.67 -18.39 11.11
N GLN A 14 -25.05 -18.82 12.21
CA GLN A 14 -23.80 -18.22 12.71
C GLN A 14 -22.67 -18.35 11.71
N ALA A 15 -22.55 -19.49 11.04
CA ALA A 15 -21.53 -19.70 10.02
C ALA A 15 -21.74 -18.75 8.82
N VAL A 16 -22.97 -18.58 8.37
CA VAL A 16 -23.31 -17.64 7.29
C VAL A 16 -22.96 -16.21 7.68
N GLU A 17 -23.33 -15.80 8.89
CA GLU A 17 -23.00 -14.46 9.41
C GLU A 17 -21.49 -14.22 9.46
N THR A 18 -20.74 -15.24 9.91
CA THR A 18 -19.27 -15.18 9.96
C THR A 18 -18.68 -15.06 8.57
N ILE A 19 -19.19 -15.82 7.60
CA ILE A 19 -18.74 -15.72 6.20
C ILE A 19 -18.99 -14.32 5.65
N GLN A 20 -20.15 -13.75 5.91
CA GLN A 20 -20.49 -12.40 5.46
C GLN A 20 -19.55 -11.34 6.05
N LEU A 21 -19.25 -11.44 7.34
CA LEU A 21 -18.29 -10.57 8.01
C LEU A 21 -16.89 -10.70 7.40
N LEU A 22 -16.45 -11.93 7.15
CA LEU A 22 -15.15 -12.19 6.54
C LEU A 22 -15.08 -11.64 5.12
N GLN A 23 -16.17 -11.74 4.37
CA GLN A 23 -16.24 -11.15 3.02
C GLN A 23 -16.08 -9.63 3.06
N LEU A 24 -16.70 -8.96 4.04
CA LEU A 24 -16.54 -7.53 4.25
C LEU A 24 -15.11 -7.17 4.62
N GLU A 25 -14.48 -7.95 5.51
CA GLU A 25 -13.08 -7.75 5.90
C GLU A 25 -12.14 -7.92 4.71
N VAL A 26 -12.37 -8.92 3.87
CA VAL A 26 -11.58 -9.12 2.65
C VAL A 26 -11.69 -7.93 1.71
N GLU A 27 -12.89 -7.42 1.51
CA GLU A 27 -13.12 -6.23 0.69
C GLU A 27 -12.36 -5.02 1.24
N GLU A 28 -12.44 -4.80 2.53
CA GLU A 28 -11.75 -3.71 3.21
C GLU A 28 -10.23 -3.83 3.09
N LEU A 29 -9.70 -5.05 3.28
CA LEU A 29 -8.26 -5.33 3.12
C LEU A 29 -7.80 -5.12 1.68
N LYS A 30 -8.62 -5.47 0.70
CA LYS A 30 -8.31 -5.20 -0.71
C LYS A 30 -8.21 -3.71 -0.99
N GLU A 31 -9.10 -2.90 -0.43
CA GLU A 31 -9.05 -1.45 -0.57
C GLU A 31 -7.80 -0.86 0.08
N LYS A 32 -7.50 -1.28 1.29
CA LYS A 32 -6.28 -0.85 2.01
C LYS A 32 -5.02 -1.24 1.26
N ASN A 33 -5.00 -2.44 0.69
CA ASN A 33 -3.88 -2.93 -0.11
C ASN A 33 -3.69 -2.08 -1.37
N ALA A 34 -4.76 -1.76 -2.06
CA ALA A 34 -4.72 -0.90 -3.25
C ALA A 34 -4.22 0.51 -2.91
N GLU A 35 -4.68 1.07 -1.80
CA GLU A 35 -4.22 2.38 -1.31
C GLU A 35 -2.74 2.35 -0.95
N SER A 36 -2.29 1.33 -0.22
CA SER A 36 -0.88 1.16 0.12
C SER A 36 -0.01 1.02 -1.12
N GLN A 37 -0.48 0.30 -2.14
CA GLN A 37 0.24 0.15 -3.40
C GLN A 37 0.39 1.49 -4.13
N ARG A 38 -0.67 2.30 -4.16
CA ARG A 38 -0.60 3.66 -4.73
C ARG A 38 0.38 4.54 -3.97
N ASN A 39 0.40 4.43 -2.65
CA ASN A 39 1.35 5.19 -1.82
C ASN A 39 2.79 4.77 -2.10
N ILE A 40 3.06 3.47 -2.23
CA ILE A 40 4.38 2.96 -2.57
C ILE A 40 4.83 3.50 -3.92
N GLU A 41 3.99 3.45 -4.93
CA GLU A 41 4.29 3.96 -6.27
C GLU A 41 4.58 5.46 -6.25
N SER A 42 3.78 6.21 -5.51
CA SER A 42 3.98 7.66 -5.33
C SER A 42 5.31 7.97 -4.66
N LEU A 43 5.64 7.24 -3.59
CA LEU A 43 6.92 7.40 -2.88
C LEU A 43 8.11 7.00 -3.74
N GLN A 44 7.99 5.95 -4.55
CA GLN A 44 9.04 5.54 -5.49
C GLN A 44 9.31 6.61 -6.53
N THR A 45 8.25 7.21 -7.08
CA THR A 45 8.37 8.31 -8.05
C THR A 45 9.04 9.52 -7.44
N GLU A 46 8.60 9.92 -6.25
CA GLU A 46 9.18 11.05 -5.52
C GLU A 46 10.65 10.79 -5.16
N ASN A 47 10.97 9.59 -4.72
CA ASN A 47 12.34 9.19 -4.38
C ASN A 47 13.26 9.25 -5.60
N GLU A 48 12.79 8.78 -6.75
CA GLU A 48 13.53 8.83 -8.00
C GLU A 48 13.76 10.26 -8.47
N GLN A 49 12.75 11.10 -8.34
CA GLN A 49 12.84 12.53 -8.64
C GLN A 49 13.86 13.23 -7.75
N LEU A 50 13.85 12.96 -6.46
CA LEU A 50 14.82 13.53 -5.50
C LEU A 50 16.24 13.07 -5.80
N LYS A 51 16.43 11.81 -6.19
CA LYS A 51 17.74 11.30 -6.60
C LYS A 51 18.25 12.00 -7.85
N ASN A 52 17.39 12.25 -8.83
CA ASN A 52 17.75 12.95 -10.05
C ASN A 52 18.12 14.41 -9.77
N GLU A 53 17.34 15.10 -8.95
CA GLU A 53 17.63 16.46 -8.52
C GLU A 53 18.97 16.53 -7.78
N HIS A 54 19.25 15.57 -6.93
CA HIS A 54 20.51 15.49 -6.20
C HIS A 54 21.70 15.30 -7.13
N ARG A 55 21.60 14.43 -8.13
CA ARG A 55 22.64 14.24 -9.16
C ARG A 55 22.87 15.51 -9.95
N ASN A 56 21.80 16.17 -10.38
CA ASN A 56 21.89 17.40 -11.14
C ASN A 56 22.60 18.50 -10.33
N TRP A 57 22.28 18.56 -9.06
CA TRP A 57 22.90 19.50 -8.14
C TRP A 57 24.39 19.22 -7.95
N GLN A 58 24.76 17.96 -7.78
CA GLN A 58 26.17 17.54 -7.69
C GLN A 58 26.94 17.88 -8.96
N GLU A 59 26.37 17.62 -10.12
CA GLU A 59 26.99 17.96 -11.40
C GLU A 59 27.17 19.47 -11.55
N HIS A 60 26.19 20.23 -11.14
CA HIS A 60 26.26 21.69 -11.18
C HIS A 60 27.38 22.23 -10.29
N ILE A 61 27.48 21.71 -9.07
CA ILE A 61 28.57 22.08 -8.15
C ILE A 61 29.92 21.69 -8.74
N ARG A 62 30.03 20.50 -9.29
CA ARG A 62 31.28 20.01 -9.90
C ARG A 62 31.69 20.89 -11.07
N SER A 63 30.74 21.31 -11.89
CA SER A 63 30.97 22.24 -12.98
C SER A 63 31.44 23.59 -12.50
N LEU A 64 30.85 24.14 -11.46
CA LEU A 64 31.25 25.41 -10.86
C LEU A 64 32.66 25.34 -10.28
N LEU A 65 33.01 24.27 -9.60
CA LEU A 65 34.34 24.03 -9.04
C LEU A 65 35.38 23.92 -10.16
N GLY A 66 35.04 23.24 -11.25
CA GLY A 66 35.92 23.15 -12.41
C GLY A 66 36.22 24.51 -13.04
N LYS A 67 35.23 25.39 -13.14
CA LYS A 67 35.40 26.75 -13.60
C LYS A 67 36.28 27.58 -12.69
N PHE A 68 36.12 27.39 -11.39
CA PHE A 68 36.95 28.09 -10.41
C PHE A 68 38.41 27.65 -10.45
N ASP A 69 38.65 26.35 -10.64
CA ASP A 69 40.01 25.79 -10.73
C ASP A 69 40.78 26.25 -11.96
N ASN A 70 40.07 26.67 -13.02
CA ASN A 70 40.66 27.16 -14.26
C ASN A 70 40.98 28.66 -14.24
N VAL A 71 40.62 29.34 -13.20
CA VAL A 71 40.96 30.75 -12.99
C VAL A 71 42.33 30.89 -12.34
#